data_1f4664dafefb897d43619501c06abe1a
#
_entry.id   1f4664dafefb897d43619501c06abe1a
#
_cell.length_a   1.000
_cell.length_b   1.000
_cell.length_c   1.000
_cell.angle_alpha   90.00
_cell.angle_beta   90.00
_cell.angle_gamma   90.00
#
_symmetry.space_group_name_H-M   'P 1'
#
loop_
_entity.id
_entity.type
_entity.pdbx_description
1 polymer ?
#
loop_
_entity_poly.entity_id
_entity_poly.type
_entity_poly.pdbx_seq_one_letter_code
_entity_poly.pdbx_strand_id
1 'polypeptide(L)'
;MKRLFFILAAVCMAASAWAEEHSYVWNAEFPNYKQQIPSSDFTTADGLFRFTSDKAQGVSGPQFNEDKNAGLLLRLYADNTLRIESLSGDPITDITFVIGGNGHYKLANLTPSNGAMGEPYIGKDATDTFREYRLFWSGNATDITFTVGHLCEYGIDCAEQGKTDEPGTCMTKQIIITTASGQGLEDLQDGEDTPRKIIYNGQVYILRSGHSYTLTGTEVIPQK
;
A
#
# COMPACT_ATOMS: atom_id res chain seq x y z
N MET A 1 6.15 -50.01 -36.52
CA MET A 1 5.26 -48.92 -36.11
C MET A 1 5.87 -48.21 -34.90
N LYS A 2 6.48 -47.07 -35.13
CA LYS A 2 7.12 -46.26 -34.05
C LYS A 2 6.09 -45.22 -33.58
N ARG A 3 5.63 -45.31 -32.37
CA ARG A 3 4.74 -44.33 -31.73
C ARG A 3 5.60 -43.16 -31.24
N LEU A 4 5.45 -42.02 -31.88
CA LEU A 4 6.07 -40.76 -31.51
C LEU A 4 5.21 -40.17 -30.36
N PHE A 5 5.75 -40.10 -29.13
CA PHE A 5 5.15 -39.37 -28.01
C PHE A 5 5.54 -37.91 -28.13
N PHE A 6 4.59 -37.05 -28.50
CA PHE A 6 4.73 -35.60 -28.34
C PHE A 6 4.43 -35.25 -26.87
N ILE A 7 5.46 -34.88 -26.14
CA ILE A 7 5.31 -34.24 -24.83
C ILE A 7 5.02 -32.78 -25.12
N LEU A 8 3.74 -32.38 -24.96
CA LEU A 8 3.32 -30.99 -25.01
C LEU A 8 3.69 -30.35 -23.66
N ALA A 9 4.81 -29.66 -23.60
CA ALA A 9 5.16 -28.83 -22.45
C ALA A 9 4.22 -27.62 -22.46
N ALA A 10 3.18 -27.66 -21.62
CA ALA A 10 2.36 -26.49 -21.34
C ALA A 10 3.23 -25.51 -20.54
N VAL A 11 3.75 -24.49 -21.19
CA VAL A 11 4.35 -23.33 -20.53
C VAL A 11 3.19 -22.54 -19.94
N CYS A 12 2.90 -22.74 -18.66
CA CYS A 12 2.07 -21.83 -17.89
C CYS A 12 2.85 -20.52 -17.78
N MET A 13 2.61 -19.58 -18.68
CA MET A 13 2.94 -18.19 -18.42
C MET A 13 1.95 -17.71 -17.36
N ALA A 14 2.34 -17.83 -16.09
CA ALA A 14 1.73 -17.07 -15.03
C ALA A 14 1.90 -15.60 -15.43
N ALA A 15 0.81 -14.91 -15.72
CA ALA A 15 0.81 -13.46 -15.80
C ALA A 15 1.24 -12.97 -14.42
N SER A 16 2.52 -12.65 -14.26
CA SER A 16 3.03 -12.01 -13.07
C SER A 16 2.36 -10.63 -13.02
N ALA A 17 1.41 -10.45 -12.10
CA ALA A 17 0.99 -9.12 -11.72
C ALA A 17 2.28 -8.42 -11.24
N TRP A 18 2.69 -7.38 -11.93
CA TRP A 18 3.84 -6.59 -11.51
C TRP A 18 3.36 -5.73 -10.34
N ALA A 19 4.00 -5.90 -9.20
CA ALA A 19 3.79 -5.01 -8.08
C ALA A 19 4.52 -3.70 -8.38
N GLU A 20 3.82 -2.58 -8.29
CA GLU A 20 4.41 -1.25 -8.42
C GLU A 20 4.55 -0.64 -7.04
N GLU A 21 5.75 -0.16 -6.70
CA GLU A 21 6.05 0.47 -5.44
C GLU A 21 6.10 2.00 -5.58
N HIS A 22 5.32 2.69 -4.76
CA HIS A 22 5.24 4.15 -4.68
C HIS A 22 5.75 4.60 -3.32
N SER A 23 6.64 5.57 -3.28
CA SER A 23 7.31 6.03 -2.06
C SER A 23 7.09 7.52 -1.83
N TYR A 24 6.41 7.88 -0.75
CA TYR A 24 6.03 9.24 -0.38
C TYR A 24 6.79 9.69 0.86
N VAL A 25 7.84 10.48 0.64
CA VAL A 25 8.61 11.16 1.69
C VAL A 25 8.05 12.55 1.86
N TRP A 26 7.56 12.91 3.04
CA TRP A 26 6.82 14.15 3.24
C TRP A 26 7.60 15.41 2.89
N ASN A 27 8.91 15.44 3.12
CA ASN A 27 9.76 16.58 2.70
C ASN A 27 9.78 16.78 1.18
N ALA A 28 9.64 15.70 0.41
CA ALA A 28 9.60 15.76 -1.05
C ALA A 28 8.18 16.08 -1.57
N GLU A 29 7.15 15.52 -0.94
CA GLU A 29 5.74 15.83 -1.25
C GLU A 29 5.42 17.30 -0.97
N PHE A 30 5.98 17.87 0.09
CA PHE A 30 5.72 19.24 0.54
C PHE A 30 6.99 20.07 0.65
N PRO A 31 7.66 20.42 -0.46
CA PRO A 31 8.98 21.10 -0.41
C PRO A 31 8.94 22.47 0.27
N ASN A 32 7.76 23.10 0.33
CA ASN A 32 7.56 24.41 0.96
C ASN A 32 7.02 24.34 2.39
N TYR A 33 7.09 23.17 3.06
CA TYR A 33 6.47 22.96 4.38
C TYR A 33 7.00 23.93 5.46
N LYS A 34 8.24 24.45 5.32
CA LYS A 34 8.81 25.45 6.24
C LYS A 34 8.12 26.80 6.20
N GLN A 35 7.48 27.13 5.07
CA GLN A 35 6.69 28.35 4.92
C GLN A 35 5.21 28.12 5.26
N GLN A 36 4.70 26.93 4.95
CA GLN A 36 3.32 26.58 5.18
C GLN A 36 3.20 25.09 5.51
N ILE A 37 2.78 24.78 6.74
CA ILE A 37 2.50 23.41 7.15
C ILE A 37 1.32 22.88 6.31
N PRO A 38 1.48 21.74 5.63
CA PRO A 38 0.41 21.20 4.77
C PRO A 38 -0.77 20.69 5.60
N SER A 39 -1.93 20.58 4.94
CA SER A 39 -3.08 19.86 5.48
C SER A 39 -2.75 18.38 5.62
N SER A 40 -3.30 17.73 6.64
CA SER A 40 -3.24 16.28 6.78
C SER A 40 -4.19 15.54 5.81
N ASP A 41 -5.02 16.28 5.08
CA ASP A 41 -5.85 15.77 3.98
C ASP A 41 -5.29 16.29 2.66
N PHE A 42 -4.79 15.39 1.82
CA PHE A 42 -4.14 15.75 0.58
C PHE A 42 -4.20 14.61 -0.46
N THR A 43 -3.91 14.96 -1.69
CA THR A 43 -3.62 14.01 -2.77
C THR A 43 -2.12 14.07 -3.04
N THR A 44 -1.48 12.93 -3.29
CA THR A 44 -0.05 12.85 -3.64
C THR A 44 0.27 13.66 -4.90
N ALA A 45 1.51 14.12 -5.03
CA ALA A 45 1.92 14.98 -6.15
C ALA A 45 1.75 14.30 -7.52
N ASP A 46 1.85 12.98 -7.59
CA ASP A 46 1.60 12.17 -8.77
C ASP A 46 0.10 11.91 -9.06
N GLY A 47 -0.78 12.26 -8.09
CA GLY A 47 -2.23 12.09 -8.21
C GLY A 47 -2.72 10.65 -8.02
N LEU A 48 -1.87 9.71 -7.59
CA LEU A 48 -2.23 8.28 -7.51
C LEU A 48 -2.97 7.93 -6.22
N PHE A 49 -2.69 8.63 -5.11
CA PHE A 49 -3.31 8.34 -3.82
C PHE A 49 -3.89 9.59 -3.18
N ARG A 50 -4.98 9.37 -2.45
CA ARG A 50 -5.54 10.35 -1.53
C ARG A 50 -5.36 9.88 -0.10
N PHE A 51 -4.86 10.79 0.73
CA PHE A 51 -4.76 10.64 2.17
C PHE A 51 -5.83 11.51 2.83
N THR A 52 -6.66 10.91 3.66
CA THR A 52 -7.67 11.62 4.46
C THR A 52 -7.51 11.21 5.91
N SER A 53 -7.33 12.17 6.79
CA SER A 53 -7.16 11.90 8.20
C SER A 53 -8.24 12.59 9.03
N ASP A 54 -8.70 11.92 10.08
CA ASP A 54 -9.76 12.41 10.95
C ASP A 54 -9.35 12.27 12.42
N LYS A 55 -9.77 13.24 13.22
CA LYS A 55 -9.60 13.21 14.67
C LYS A 55 -10.39 12.05 15.30
N ALA A 56 -11.51 11.67 14.70
CA ALA A 56 -12.43 10.64 15.17
C ALA A 56 -12.75 10.83 16.66
N GLN A 57 -12.41 9.86 17.53
CA GLN A 57 -12.62 9.95 18.97
C GLN A 57 -11.41 10.51 19.72
N GLY A 58 -10.32 10.82 19.01
CA GLY A 58 -9.06 11.29 19.62
C GLY A 58 -9.18 12.64 20.32
N VAL A 59 -8.29 12.88 21.28
CA VAL A 59 -8.19 14.18 21.98
C VAL A 59 -7.58 15.24 21.07
N SER A 60 -6.53 14.88 20.34
CA SER A 60 -5.83 15.76 19.38
C SER A 60 -6.07 15.28 17.95
N GLY A 61 -6.20 16.20 17.00
CA GLY A 61 -6.37 15.87 15.60
C GLY A 61 -5.05 15.55 14.91
N PRO A 62 -5.14 14.85 13.74
CA PRO A 62 -3.99 14.61 12.87
C PRO A 62 -3.37 15.93 12.41
N GLN A 63 -2.03 15.95 12.29
CA GLN A 63 -1.34 17.14 11.82
C GLN A 63 0.07 16.83 11.30
N PHE A 64 0.57 17.66 10.39
CA PHE A 64 1.97 17.68 10.07
C PHE A 64 2.73 18.54 11.07
N ASN A 65 3.91 18.05 11.50
CA ASN A 65 4.83 18.75 12.38
C ASN A 65 6.25 18.67 11.86
N GLU A 66 7.02 19.74 11.99
CA GLU A 66 8.44 19.71 11.71
C GLU A 66 9.21 19.13 12.90
N ASP A 67 10.04 18.13 12.63
CA ASP A 67 11.04 17.59 13.56
C ASP A 67 12.43 18.05 13.13
N LYS A 68 13.28 18.42 14.08
CA LYS A 68 14.62 18.96 13.80
C LYS A 68 15.54 17.99 13.05
N ASN A 69 15.36 16.69 13.29
CA ASN A 69 16.22 15.63 12.75
C ASN A 69 15.56 14.85 11.61
N ALA A 70 14.27 14.67 11.69
CA ALA A 70 13.52 13.86 10.74
C ALA A 70 12.79 14.67 9.64
N GLY A 71 12.73 16.00 9.80
CA GLY A 71 11.98 16.87 8.88
C GLY A 71 10.48 16.82 9.12
N LEU A 72 9.68 16.86 8.07
CA LEU A 72 8.23 16.87 8.18
C LEU A 72 7.71 15.48 8.56
N LEU A 73 6.84 15.41 9.56
CA LEU A 73 6.20 14.20 10.05
C LEU A 73 4.68 14.36 9.98
N LEU A 74 3.98 13.36 9.45
CA LEU A 74 2.55 13.21 9.67
C LEU A 74 2.35 12.53 11.04
N ARG A 75 1.74 13.25 11.96
CA ARG A 75 1.50 12.82 13.32
C ARG A 75 0.04 12.50 13.54
N LEU A 76 -0.22 11.26 13.89
CA LEU A 76 -1.52 10.74 14.27
C LEU A 76 -1.48 10.39 15.76
N TYR A 77 -2.55 10.70 16.49
CA TYR A 77 -2.71 10.40 17.90
C TYR A 77 -3.66 9.23 18.11
N ALA A 78 -3.73 8.71 19.33
CA ALA A 78 -4.71 7.69 19.69
C ALA A 78 -6.13 8.07 19.21
N ASP A 79 -6.84 7.09 18.67
CA ASP A 79 -8.17 7.21 18.06
C ASP A 79 -8.25 8.06 16.77
N ASN A 80 -7.16 8.64 16.31
CA ASN A 80 -7.17 9.23 14.98
C ASN A 80 -7.27 8.15 13.91
N THR A 81 -7.86 8.50 12.79
CA THR A 81 -7.89 7.64 11.60
C THR A 81 -7.09 8.23 10.47
N LEU A 82 -6.51 7.35 9.65
CA LEU A 82 -5.88 7.68 8.39
C LEU A 82 -6.45 6.76 7.32
N ARG A 83 -7.14 7.33 6.34
CA ARG A 83 -7.61 6.64 5.15
C ARG A 83 -6.65 6.87 4.00
N ILE A 84 -6.29 5.79 3.31
CA ILE A 84 -5.48 5.80 2.10
C ILE A 84 -6.33 5.20 0.99
N GLU A 85 -6.55 5.95 -0.09
CA GLU A 85 -7.37 5.58 -1.23
C GLU A 85 -6.52 5.61 -2.50
N SER A 86 -6.56 4.53 -3.28
CA SER A 86 -5.98 4.45 -4.62
C SER A 86 -6.92 5.15 -5.61
N LEU A 87 -6.46 6.23 -6.24
CA LEU A 87 -7.23 6.99 -7.22
C LEU A 87 -7.18 6.38 -8.63
N SER A 88 -6.17 5.53 -8.90
CA SER A 88 -6.11 4.74 -10.14
C SER A 88 -7.09 3.56 -10.13
N GLY A 89 -7.57 3.16 -8.95
CA GLY A 89 -8.39 1.96 -8.78
C GLY A 89 -7.59 0.67 -8.69
N ASP A 90 -6.25 0.73 -8.75
CA ASP A 90 -5.39 -0.44 -8.55
C ASP A 90 -5.44 -0.87 -7.08
N PRO A 91 -5.56 -2.16 -6.79
CA PRO A 91 -5.56 -2.64 -5.42
C PRO A 91 -4.21 -2.38 -4.74
N ILE A 92 -4.24 -1.82 -3.54
CA ILE A 92 -3.10 -1.72 -2.64
C ILE A 92 -2.89 -3.10 -2.02
N THR A 93 -1.68 -3.63 -2.11
CA THR A 93 -1.31 -4.95 -1.56
C THR A 93 -0.48 -4.84 -0.30
N ASP A 94 0.36 -3.81 -0.23
CA ASP A 94 1.23 -3.59 0.93
C ASP A 94 1.38 -2.10 1.23
N ILE A 95 1.49 -1.77 2.51
CA ILE A 95 1.82 -0.43 2.98
C ILE A 95 2.89 -0.55 4.05
N THR A 96 3.97 0.23 3.91
CA THR A 96 5.00 0.39 4.92
C THR A 96 4.96 1.81 5.47
N PHE A 97 4.72 1.93 6.78
CA PHE A 97 4.85 3.19 7.51
C PHE A 97 6.25 3.31 8.08
N VAL A 98 7.04 4.27 7.61
CA VAL A 98 8.39 4.53 8.14
C VAL A 98 8.28 5.61 9.21
N ILE A 99 8.54 5.21 10.45
CA ILE A 99 8.42 6.09 11.62
C ILE A 99 9.61 7.03 11.69
N GLY A 100 9.34 8.28 12.02
CA GLY A 100 10.36 9.35 12.09
C GLY A 100 10.43 10.04 13.45
N GLY A 101 11.51 10.79 13.65
CA GLY A 101 11.71 11.57 14.87
C GLY A 101 11.68 10.72 16.13
N ASN A 102 11.03 11.26 17.15
CA ASN A 102 10.82 10.57 18.42
C ASN A 102 9.55 9.69 18.42
N GLY A 103 9.01 9.36 17.25
CA GLY A 103 7.78 8.55 17.12
C GLY A 103 7.86 7.16 17.74
N HIS A 104 9.06 6.64 17.91
CA HIS A 104 9.30 5.34 18.54
C HIS A 104 8.99 5.30 20.04
N TYR A 105 8.99 6.43 20.73
CA TYR A 105 8.74 6.47 22.19
C TYR A 105 7.29 6.15 22.57
N LYS A 106 6.35 6.47 21.69
CA LYS A 106 4.91 6.29 21.93
C LYS A 106 4.23 5.56 20.76
N LEU A 107 4.99 4.74 20.03
CA LEU A 107 4.46 4.06 18.87
C LEU A 107 3.36 3.09 19.27
N ALA A 108 2.16 3.36 18.77
CA ALA A 108 1.00 2.52 18.94
C ALA A 108 0.82 1.56 17.76
N ASN A 109 0.04 0.52 17.99
CA ASN A 109 -0.48 -0.31 16.92
C ASN A 109 -1.41 0.51 16.01
N LEU A 110 -1.54 0.04 14.79
CA LEU A 110 -2.55 0.47 13.83
C LEU A 110 -3.56 -0.66 13.63
N THR A 111 -4.83 -0.33 13.68
CA THR A 111 -5.91 -1.28 13.37
C THR A 111 -6.45 -0.96 11.98
N PRO A 112 -6.22 -1.82 10.98
CA PRO A 112 -6.73 -1.59 9.62
C PRO A 112 -8.20 -2.01 9.50
N SER A 113 -8.94 -1.33 8.63
CA SER A 113 -10.32 -1.71 8.28
C SER A 113 -10.40 -2.98 7.43
N ASN A 114 -9.31 -3.34 6.76
CA ASN A 114 -9.17 -4.49 5.89
C ASN A 114 -7.71 -4.96 5.91
N GLY A 115 -7.43 -6.24 5.60
CA GLY A 115 -6.09 -6.81 5.63
C GLY A 115 -5.57 -7.01 7.05
N ALA A 116 -4.26 -7.07 7.20
CA ALA A 116 -3.62 -7.32 8.49
C ALA A 116 -2.33 -6.52 8.66
N MET A 117 -2.03 -6.13 9.91
CA MET A 117 -0.70 -5.63 10.28
C MET A 117 0.25 -6.80 10.46
N GLY A 118 1.47 -6.65 9.93
CA GLY A 118 2.58 -7.58 10.15
C GLY A 118 3.40 -7.22 11.40
N GLU A 119 4.40 -8.05 11.68
CA GLU A 119 5.36 -7.78 12.76
C GLU A 119 6.16 -6.51 12.45
N PRO A 120 6.33 -5.58 13.40
CA PRO A 120 7.07 -4.36 13.20
C PRO A 120 8.57 -4.66 13.01
N TYR A 121 9.20 -3.92 12.12
CA TYR A 121 10.66 -3.92 12.03
C TYR A 121 11.25 -2.87 12.97
N ILE A 122 12.22 -3.30 13.78
CA ILE A 122 12.95 -2.46 14.71
C ILE A 122 14.45 -2.61 14.39
N GLY A 123 14.96 -1.68 13.58
CA GLY A 123 16.38 -1.61 13.24
C GLY A 123 17.17 -0.85 14.29
N LYS A 124 18.39 -1.32 14.59
CA LYS A 124 19.35 -0.64 15.44
C LYS A 124 20.56 -0.21 14.61
N ASP A 125 21.09 0.97 14.85
CA ASP A 125 22.38 1.35 14.30
C ASP A 125 23.53 0.67 15.04
N ALA A 126 24.75 0.86 14.54
CA ALA A 126 25.95 0.25 15.13
C ALA A 126 26.24 0.71 16.57
N THR A 127 25.63 1.81 17.00
CA THR A 127 25.79 2.38 18.35
C THR A 127 24.63 2.02 19.28
N ASP A 128 23.62 1.32 18.76
CA ASP A 128 22.38 0.98 19.47
C ASP A 128 21.56 2.22 19.94
N THR A 129 21.87 3.39 19.40
CA THR A 129 21.24 4.67 19.79
C THR A 129 20.15 5.12 18.83
N PHE A 130 20.27 4.77 17.56
CA PHE A 130 19.24 5.04 16.55
C PHE A 130 18.45 3.78 16.27
N ARG A 131 17.15 3.94 16.15
CA ARG A 131 16.25 2.83 15.82
C ARG A 131 15.37 3.26 14.67
N GLU A 132 15.42 2.51 13.59
CA GLU A 132 14.46 2.64 12.51
C GLU A 132 13.25 1.74 12.80
N TYR A 133 12.06 2.33 12.82
CA TYR A 133 10.82 1.60 13.00
C TYR A 133 10.04 1.61 11.72
N ARG A 134 9.51 0.43 11.37
CA ARG A 134 8.56 0.30 10.26
C ARG A 134 7.39 -0.55 10.71
N LEU A 135 6.18 -0.08 10.39
CA LEU A 135 4.96 -0.87 10.51
C LEU A 135 4.56 -1.32 9.12
N PHE A 136 4.12 -2.56 9.02
CA PHE A 136 3.75 -3.18 7.75
C PHE A 136 2.27 -3.54 7.78
N TRP A 137 1.59 -3.26 6.69
CA TRP A 137 0.26 -3.76 6.42
C TRP A 137 0.30 -4.53 5.10
N SER A 138 -0.49 -5.62 5.02
CA SER A 138 -0.73 -6.36 3.80
C SER A 138 -2.21 -6.69 3.65
N GLY A 139 -2.68 -6.68 2.40
CA GLY A 139 -4.08 -6.92 2.09
C GLY A 139 -4.35 -6.87 0.59
N ASN A 140 -5.58 -6.54 0.24
CA ASN A 140 -6.01 -6.31 -1.14
C ASN A 140 -7.24 -5.42 -1.12
N ALA A 141 -7.02 -4.10 -1.25
CA ALA A 141 -8.10 -3.13 -1.22
C ALA A 141 -7.71 -1.86 -1.96
N THR A 142 -8.68 -1.17 -2.55
CA THR A 142 -8.46 0.15 -3.17
C THR A 142 -8.54 1.29 -2.15
N ASP A 143 -8.96 0.98 -0.92
CA ASP A 143 -9.24 1.95 0.14
C ASP A 143 -9.07 1.25 1.50
N ILE A 144 -8.23 1.80 2.36
CA ILE A 144 -7.97 1.28 3.69
C ILE A 144 -7.98 2.42 4.72
N THR A 145 -8.66 2.20 5.84
CA THR A 145 -8.62 3.10 6.99
C THR A 145 -7.86 2.44 8.13
N PHE A 146 -6.90 3.15 8.68
CA PHE A 146 -6.13 2.76 9.87
C PHE A 146 -6.59 3.58 11.06
N THR A 147 -6.83 2.93 12.19
CA THR A 147 -7.09 3.60 13.48
C THR A 147 -5.87 3.43 14.37
N VAL A 148 -5.40 4.53 14.97
CA VAL A 148 -4.27 4.51 15.92
C VAL A 148 -4.74 4.01 17.27
N GLY A 149 -4.05 3.02 17.83
CA GLY A 149 -4.36 2.44 19.12
C GLY A 149 -4.09 3.37 20.31
N HIS A 150 -4.66 3.02 21.46
CA HIS A 150 -4.49 3.75 22.71
C HIS A 150 -3.17 3.46 23.42
N LEU A 151 -2.66 2.25 23.25
CA LEU A 151 -1.49 1.79 23.97
C LEU A 151 -0.22 2.05 23.15
N CYS A 152 0.85 2.36 23.83
CA CYS A 152 2.19 2.40 23.32
C CYS A 152 2.74 0.96 23.18
N GLU A 153 2.26 0.22 22.18
CA GLU A 153 2.51 -1.22 22.07
C GLU A 153 3.93 -1.56 21.59
N TYR A 154 4.47 -0.74 20.68
CA TYR A 154 5.77 -0.99 20.07
C TYR A 154 6.86 -0.03 20.57
N GLY A 155 6.49 0.93 21.39
CA GLY A 155 7.43 1.91 21.95
C GLY A 155 8.29 1.26 23.01
N ILE A 156 9.54 0.96 22.69
CA ILE A 156 10.49 0.33 23.61
C ILE A 156 10.59 1.07 24.93
N ASP A 157 10.55 2.40 24.89
CA ASP A 157 10.69 3.21 26.10
C ASP A 157 9.42 3.29 26.96
N CYS A 158 8.26 2.93 26.41
CA CYS A 158 7.04 2.90 27.22
C CYS A 158 7.06 1.76 28.24
N ALA A 159 7.51 0.59 27.85
CA ALA A 159 7.68 -0.55 28.75
C ALA A 159 8.81 -0.34 29.76
N GLU A 160 9.96 0.19 29.30
CA GLU A 160 11.13 0.49 30.15
C GLU A 160 10.85 1.59 31.18
N GLN A 161 9.96 2.54 30.85
CA GLN A 161 9.58 3.64 31.76
C GLN A 161 8.32 3.33 32.57
N GLY A 162 7.75 2.14 32.44
CA GLY A 162 6.49 1.77 33.11
C GLY A 162 5.25 2.56 32.65
N LYS A 163 5.31 3.15 31.44
CA LYS A 163 4.25 4.02 30.89
C LYS A 163 3.39 3.29 29.88
N THR A 164 2.93 2.11 30.20
CA THR A 164 2.13 1.26 29.30
C THR A 164 0.74 1.83 29.02
N ASP A 165 0.27 2.79 29.79
CA ASP A 165 -1.08 3.38 29.68
C ASP A 165 -1.08 4.74 28.97
N GLU A 166 0.05 5.21 28.46
CA GLU A 166 0.09 6.49 27.73
C GLU A 166 -0.55 6.33 26.32
N PRO A 167 -1.32 7.36 25.90
CA PRO A 167 -1.92 7.37 24.56
C PRO A 167 -0.86 7.16 23.49
N GLY A 168 -1.11 6.18 22.60
CA GLY A 168 -0.22 5.87 21.50
C GLY A 168 -0.22 6.96 20.43
N THR A 169 0.82 6.97 19.62
CA THR A 169 0.95 7.85 18.45
C THR A 169 1.55 7.09 17.29
N CYS A 170 1.26 7.54 16.06
CA CYS A 170 1.97 7.12 14.88
C CYS A 170 2.53 8.38 14.21
N MET A 171 3.86 8.49 14.10
CA MET A 171 4.55 9.62 13.47
C MET A 171 5.36 9.13 12.29
N THR A 172 4.84 9.33 11.08
CA THR A 172 5.50 8.84 9.86
C THR A 172 6.30 9.95 9.19
N LYS A 173 7.49 9.64 8.71
CA LYS A 173 8.29 10.48 7.81
C LYS A 173 8.10 10.11 6.35
N GLN A 174 7.60 8.89 6.11
CA GLN A 174 7.43 8.31 4.77
C GLN A 174 6.37 7.22 4.83
N ILE A 175 5.62 7.09 3.77
CA ILE A 175 4.77 5.93 3.52
C ILE A 175 5.16 5.34 2.16
N ILE A 176 5.32 4.01 2.12
CA ILE A 176 5.58 3.25 0.90
C ILE A 176 4.35 2.41 0.63
N ILE A 177 3.82 2.48 -0.58
CA ILE A 177 2.61 1.78 -1.00
C ILE A 177 2.96 0.88 -2.17
N THR A 178 2.61 -0.38 -2.10
CA THR A 178 2.70 -1.31 -3.21
C THR A 178 1.30 -1.57 -3.74
N THR A 179 1.12 -1.41 -5.05
CA THR A 179 -0.12 -1.78 -5.72
C THR A 179 0.09 -3.04 -6.56
N ALA A 180 -0.93 -3.87 -6.65
CA ALA A 180 -1.01 -4.80 -7.73
C ALA A 180 -1.36 -3.97 -8.96
N SER A 181 -0.36 -3.66 -9.80
CA SER A 181 -0.70 -3.15 -11.11
C SER A 181 -1.52 -4.25 -11.79
N GLY A 182 -2.84 -4.07 -11.76
CA GLY A 182 -3.65 -4.74 -12.73
C GLY A 182 -3.04 -4.27 -14.06
N GLN A 183 -2.29 -5.13 -14.71
CA GLN A 183 -2.20 -4.96 -16.14
C GLN A 183 -3.63 -5.06 -16.64
N GLY A 184 -4.35 -3.94 -16.59
CA GLY A 184 -5.29 -3.65 -17.62
C GLY A 184 -4.50 -3.95 -18.87
N LEU A 185 -4.98 -4.86 -19.68
CA LEU A 185 -4.41 -5.12 -20.99
C LEU A 185 -4.17 -3.75 -21.63
N GLU A 186 -2.96 -3.18 -21.42
CA GLU A 186 -2.53 -2.07 -22.24
C GLU A 186 -2.75 -2.54 -23.65
N ASP A 187 -3.52 -1.79 -24.39
CA ASP A 187 -3.77 -2.03 -25.80
C ASP A 187 -2.44 -2.34 -26.48
N LEU A 188 -2.13 -3.65 -26.59
CA LEU A 188 -1.09 -4.09 -27.50
C LEU A 188 -1.55 -3.53 -28.83
N GLN A 189 -0.85 -2.48 -29.29
CA GLN A 189 -1.12 -1.77 -30.53
C GLN A 189 -1.51 -2.76 -31.60
N ASP A 190 -2.68 -2.55 -32.16
CA ASP A 190 -3.33 -3.34 -33.17
C ASP A 190 -2.40 -3.79 -34.32
N GLY A 191 -1.88 -5.02 -34.15
CA GLY A 191 -1.68 -5.87 -35.30
C GLY A 191 -2.88 -6.81 -35.34
N GLU A 192 -3.62 -6.84 -36.41
CA GLU A 192 -4.90 -7.58 -36.61
C GLU A 192 -4.87 -9.06 -36.22
N ASP A 193 -3.74 -9.62 -35.80
CA ASP A 193 -3.52 -11.05 -35.52
C ASP A 193 -3.04 -11.37 -34.09
N THR A 194 -2.94 -10.38 -33.19
CA THR A 194 -2.48 -10.64 -31.81
C THR A 194 -3.60 -11.18 -30.93
N PRO A 195 -3.42 -12.35 -30.28
CA PRO A 195 -4.42 -12.91 -29.38
C PRO A 195 -4.65 -12.00 -28.17
N ARG A 196 -5.90 -11.63 -27.89
CA ARG A 196 -6.30 -10.81 -26.72
C ARG A 196 -7.04 -11.67 -25.71
N LYS A 197 -6.73 -11.49 -24.43
CA LYS A 197 -7.49 -12.09 -23.33
C LYS A 197 -8.66 -11.16 -22.97
N ILE A 198 -9.88 -11.67 -22.94
CA ILE A 198 -11.05 -10.93 -22.50
C ILE A 198 -11.74 -11.67 -21.35
N ILE A 199 -12.38 -10.94 -20.45
CA ILE A 199 -13.22 -11.50 -19.40
C ILE A 199 -14.67 -11.15 -19.73
N TYR A 200 -15.51 -12.17 -19.87
CA TYR A 200 -16.93 -11.99 -20.12
C TYR A 200 -17.73 -12.91 -19.18
N ASN A 201 -18.67 -12.34 -18.43
CA ASN A 201 -19.45 -13.05 -17.40
C ASN A 201 -18.59 -13.85 -16.40
N GLY A 202 -17.43 -13.28 -15.99
CA GLY A 202 -16.51 -13.93 -15.03
C GLY A 202 -15.68 -15.08 -15.62
N GLN A 203 -15.78 -15.33 -16.92
CA GLN A 203 -14.98 -16.35 -17.62
C GLN A 203 -13.95 -15.69 -18.52
N VAL A 204 -12.79 -16.32 -18.63
CA VAL A 204 -11.68 -15.85 -19.45
C VAL A 204 -11.76 -16.46 -20.85
N TYR A 205 -11.66 -15.60 -21.88
CA TYR A 205 -11.61 -15.98 -23.28
C TYR A 205 -10.38 -15.38 -23.96
N ILE A 206 -9.93 -16.03 -25.03
CA ILE A 206 -8.91 -15.51 -25.94
C ILE A 206 -9.62 -15.03 -27.21
N LEU A 207 -9.52 -13.75 -27.49
CA LEU A 207 -9.99 -13.17 -28.76
C LEU A 207 -8.84 -13.18 -29.76
N ARG A 208 -9.04 -13.76 -30.94
CA ARG A 208 -8.05 -13.76 -32.01
C ARG A 208 -8.78 -13.68 -33.36
N SER A 209 -8.34 -12.74 -34.20
CA SER A 209 -8.92 -12.55 -35.56
C SER A 209 -10.44 -12.44 -35.56
N GLY A 210 -11.03 -11.78 -34.55
CA GLY A 210 -12.48 -11.62 -34.37
C GLY A 210 -13.24 -12.85 -33.81
N HIS A 211 -12.54 -13.94 -33.49
CA HIS A 211 -13.07 -15.15 -32.89
C HIS A 211 -12.70 -15.26 -31.40
N SER A 212 -13.62 -15.75 -30.57
CA SER A 212 -13.43 -15.98 -29.15
C SER A 212 -13.20 -17.46 -28.87
N TYR A 213 -12.15 -17.75 -28.06
CA TYR A 213 -11.79 -19.10 -27.66
C TYR A 213 -11.76 -19.25 -26.14
N THR A 214 -12.13 -20.41 -25.63
CA THR A 214 -11.89 -20.77 -24.22
C THR A 214 -10.39 -20.94 -23.97
N LEU A 215 -9.97 -21.02 -22.71
CA LEU A 215 -8.56 -21.32 -22.35
C LEU A 215 -8.09 -22.70 -22.86
N THR A 216 -9.00 -23.59 -23.18
CA THR A 216 -8.74 -24.91 -23.77
C THR A 216 -8.71 -24.90 -25.29
N GLY A 217 -8.86 -23.71 -25.92
CA GLY A 217 -8.79 -23.53 -27.35
C GLY A 217 -10.12 -23.86 -28.11
N THR A 218 -11.23 -24.06 -27.39
CA THR A 218 -12.53 -24.26 -28.02
C THR A 218 -13.11 -22.91 -28.44
N GLU A 219 -13.46 -22.75 -29.69
CA GLU A 219 -14.14 -21.56 -30.20
C GLU A 219 -15.54 -21.40 -29.59
N VAL A 220 -15.83 -20.17 -29.15
CA VAL A 220 -17.13 -19.82 -28.55
C VAL A 220 -17.74 -18.67 -29.35
N ILE A 221 -18.97 -18.86 -29.83
CA ILE A 221 -19.72 -17.77 -30.43
C ILE A 221 -20.42 -17.02 -29.32
N PRO A 222 -20.11 -15.71 -29.07
CA PRO A 222 -20.84 -14.93 -28.08
C PRO A 222 -22.31 -14.83 -28.51
N GLN A 223 -23.22 -15.39 -27.74
CA GLN A 223 -24.64 -15.10 -27.92
C GLN A 223 -24.90 -13.64 -27.55
N LYS A 224 -25.49 -12.89 -28.48
CA LYS A 224 -25.92 -11.51 -28.30
C LYS A 224 -27.03 -11.40 -27.27
#